data_cda6d8c6236ebb2e459bf81fc540da93
#
_entry.id   cda6d8c6236ebb2e459bf81fc540da93
#
_cell.length_a   1.000
_cell.length_b   1.000
_cell.length_c   1.000
_cell.angle_alpha   90.00
_cell.angle_beta   90.00
_cell.angle_gamma   90.00
#
_symmetry.space_group_name_H-M   'P 1'
#
loop_
_entity.id
_entity.type
_entity.pdbx_description
1 polymer ?
#
loop_
_entity_poly.entity_id
_entity_poly.type
_entity_poly.pdbx_seq_one_letter_code
_entity_poly.pdbx_strand_id
1 'polypeptide(L)'
;VYITFIGSMLIANDMALLTFLPRGYFVLTTTGKQKYMAFTFVMQNIAANLGGMLTPFGNPQNLYLYTKFEIPNGEFMRIMAPPFALSVLLITVCCLVFVKPEPLALADERIQLNPKRTALYLALFALAIAIVFRGIPYWIGLIVIPAVLLFADRKALRMVDYPLLFTFVFFFIFAGNMARIGAVRGFFSGLLARNTLVFSALSCQCISNVPSAILLSQFTQNYADLLVGVNVGGVGTL
;
A
#
# COMPACT_ATOMS: atom_id res chain seq x y z
N VAL A 1 -10.34 -8.24 -9.31
CA VAL A 1 -10.49 -7.30 -8.21
C VAL A 1 -10.06 -7.94 -6.88
N TYR A 2 -10.69 -9.03 -6.44
CA TYR A 2 -10.36 -9.68 -5.15
C TYR A 2 -8.93 -10.21 -5.06
N ILE A 3 -8.40 -10.77 -6.15
CA ILE A 3 -6.98 -11.21 -6.19
C ILE A 3 -6.04 -10.01 -5.95
N THR A 4 -6.37 -8.85 -6.52
CA THR A 4 -5.61 -7.60 -6.30
C THR A 4 -5.76 -7.14 -4.84
N PHE A 5 -6.97 -7.20 -4.28
CA PHE A 5 -7.27 -6.84 -2.90
C PHE A 5 -6.48 -7.68 -1.90
N ILE A 6 -6.52 -9.01 -2.04
CA ILE A 6 -5.77 -9.93 -1.17
C ILE A 6 -4.26 -9.83 -1.43
N GLY A 7 -3.87 -9.70 -2.70
CA GLY A 7 -2.45 -9.55 -3.07
C GLY A 7 -1.81 -8.32 -2.44
N SER A 8 -2.52 -7.19 -2.41
CA SER A 8 -1.98 -5.95 -1.81
C SER A 8 -1.76 -6.02 -0.31
N MET A 9 -2.43 -6.92 0.39
CA MET A 9 -2.14 -7.19 1.80
C MET A 9 -0.74 -7.79 2.02
N LEU A 10 -0.19 -8.45 0.99
CA LEU A 10 1.06 -9.20 1.08
C LEU A 10 2.23 -8.51 0.37
N ILE A 11 2.00 -7.92 -0.82
CA ILE A 11 3.07 -7.46 -1.71
C ILE A 11 3.10 -5.95 -1.96
N ALA A 12 2.45 -5.17 -1.12
CA ALA A 12 2.18 -3.74 -1.26
C ALA A 12 1.25 -3.40 -2.46
N ASN A 13 0.55 -2.26 -2.34
CA ASN A 13 -0.47 -1.84 -3.30
C ASN A 13 0.07 -1.66 -4.73
N ASP A 14 1.22 -1.00 -4.89
CA ASP A 14 1.81 -0.71 -6.20
C ASP A 14 2.23 -1.99 -6.92
N MET A 15 2.88 -2.93 -6.18
CA MET A 15 3.28 -4.22 -6.74
C MET A 15 2.08 -5.11 -7.07
N ALA A 16 1.01 -5.02 -6.28
CA ALA A 16 -0.25 -5.70 -6.59
C ALA A 16 -0.86 -5.17 -7.89
N LEU A 17 -0.85 -3.86 -8.12
CA LEU A 17 -1.31 -3.26 -9.37
C LEU A 17 -0.46 -3.69 -10.56
N LEU A 18 0.87 -3.57 -10.46
CA LEU A 18 1.79 -4.00 -11.53
C LEU A 18 1.62 -5.48 -11.90
N THR A 19 1.27 -6.32 -10.93
CA THR A 19 1.08 -7.75 -11.15
C THR A 19 -0.30 -8.10 -11.72
N PHE A 20 -1.36 -7.49 -11.21
CA PHE A 20 -2.73 -7.93 -11.50
C PHE A 20 -3.47 -7.10 -12.54
N LEU A 21 -3.06 -5.84 -12.82
CA LEU A 21 -3.63 -5.05 -13.91
C LEU A 21 -3.40 -5.68 -15.29
N PRO A 22 -2.16 -6.08 -15.66
CA PRO A 22 -1.92 -6.74 -16.94
C PRO A 22 -2.68 -8.05 -17.08
N ARG A 23 -2.85 -8.81 -16.00
CA ARG A 23 -3.65 -10.03 -16.00
C ARG A 23 -5.14 -9.73 -16.20
N GLY A 24 -5.67 -8.68 -15.57
CA GLY A 24 -7.03 -8.20 -15.79
C GLY A 24 -7.25 -7.82 -17.25
N TYR A 25 -6.31 -7.08 -17.84
CA TYR A 25 -6.33 -6.72 -19.26
C TYR A 25 -6.37 -7.97 -20.15
N PHE A 26 -5.45 -8.89 -19.95
CA PHE A 26 -5.36 -10.13 -20.73
C PHE A 26 -6.66 -10.94 -20.67
N VAL A 27 -7.17 -11.19 -19.47
CA VAL A 27 -8.42 -11.96 -19.30
C VAL A 27 -9.59 -11.29 -19.99
N LEU A 28 -9.79 -9.98 -19.82
CA LEU A 28 -10.91 -9.27 -20.43
C LEU A 28 -10.80 -9.18 -21.95
N THR A 29 -9.60 -9.11 -22.48
CA THR A 29 -9.35 -9.05 -23.94
C THR A 29 -9.57 -10.43 -24.57
N THR A 30 -9.01 -11.50 -24.00
CA THR A 30 -9.10 -12.85 -24.55
C THR A 30 -10.51 -13.43 -24.45
N THR A 31 -11.30 -13.00 -23.46
CA THR A 31 -12.68 -13.45 -23.27
C THR A 31 -13.73 -12.55 -23.92
N GLY A 32 -13.32 -11.50 -24.65
CA GLY A 32 -14.23 -10.57 -25.31
C GLY A 32 -15.06 -9.69 -24.36
N LYS A 33 -14.61 -9.54 -23.10
CA LYS A 33 -15.30 -8.77 -22.05
C LYS A 33 -14.76 -7.35 -21.88
N GLN A 34 -14.25 -6.74 -22.94
CA GLN A 34 -13.65 -5.41 -22.93
C GLN A 34 -14.54 -4.29 -22.39
N LYS A 35 -15.88 -4.46 -22.47
CA LYS A 35 -16.85 -3.52 -21.88
C LYS A 35 -16.67 -3.29 -20.38
N TYR A 36 -16.09 -4.25 -19.66
CA TYR A 36 -15.81 -4.14 -18.21
C TYR A 36 -14.40 -3.63 -17.88
N MET A 37 -13.59 -3.29 -18.89
CA MET A 37 -12.17 -2.97 -18.69
C MET A 37 -11.97 -1.75 -17.78
N ALA A 38 -12.63 -0.62 -18.10
CA ALA A 38 -12.54 0.59 -17.29
C ALA A 38 -12.98 0.36 -15.84
N PHE A 39 -14.13 -0.29 -15.65
CA PHE A 39 -14.64 -0.64 -14.32
C PHE A 39 -13.64 -1.53 -13.56
N THR A 40 -13.11 -2.57 -14.22
CA THR A 40 -12.18 -3.51 -13.59
C THR A 40 -10.89 -2.79 -13.15
N PHE A 41 -10.34 -1.90 -13.97
CA PHE A 41 -9.10 -1.18 -13.66
C PHE A 41 -9.29 -0.20 -12.50
N VAL A 42 -10.40 0.54 -12.50
CA VAL A 42 -10.73 1.44 -11.40
C VAL A 42 -10.90 0.62 -10.11
N MET A 43 -11.67 -0.48 -10.17
CA MET A 43 -11.88 -1.33 -9.00
C MET A 43 -10.61 -2.06 -8.54
N GLN A 44 -9.68 -2.39 -9.44
CA GLN A 44 -8.38 -2.95 -9.05
C GLN A 44 -7.50 -1.91 -8.35
N ASN A 45 -7.52 -0.65 -8.80
CA ASN A 45 -6.81 0.44 -8.13
C ASN A 45 -7.35 0.69 -6.71
N ILE A 46 -8.67 0.80 -6.58
CA ILE A 46 -9.35 0.90 -5.29
C ILE A 46 -9.02 -0.30 -4.40
N ALA A 47 -9.12 -1.51 -4.96
CA ALA A 47 -8.85 -2.75 -4.24
C ALA A 47 -7.40 -2.86 -3.76
N ALA A 48 -6.43 -2.39 -4.54
CA ALA A 48 -5.03 -2.40 -4.13
C ALA A 48 -4.77 -1.48 -2.93
N ASN A 49 -5.30 -0.26 -2.96
CA ASN A 49 -5.15 0.68 -1.86
C ASN A 49 -5.87 0.22 -0.59
N LEU A 50 -7.13 -0.19 -0.70
CA LEU A 50 -7.95 -0.59 0.44
C LEU A 50 -7.56 -1.97 0.99
N GLY A 51 -7.11 -2.90 0.14
CA GLY A 51 -6.62 -4.20 0.58
C GLY A 51 -5.34 -4.08 1.40
N GLY A 52 -4.39 -3.27 0.95
CA GLY A 52 -3.13 -3.04 1.66
C GLY A 52 -3.26 -2.34 3.02
N MET A 53 -4.43 -1.77 3.34
CA MET A 53 -4.59 -1.05 4.60
C MET A 53 -4.54 -1.94 5.85
N LEU A 54 -4.88 -3.23 5.75
CA LEU A 54 -4.99 -4.11 6.92
C LEU A 54 -3.63 -4.47 7.52
N THR A 55 -2.55 -4.44 6.73
CA THR A 55 -1.22 -4.81 7.21
C THR A 55 -0.27 -3.62 7.25
N PRO A 56 0.66 -3.56 8.22
CA PRO A 56 1.64 -2.48 8.29
C PRO A 56 2.51 -2.35 7.04
N PHE A 57 2.75 -3.44 6.32
CA PHE A 57 3.60 -3.49 5.12
C PHE A 57 2.81 -3.47 3.80
N GLY A 58 1.47 -3.51 3.86
CA GLY A 58 0.63 -3.49 2.66
C GLY A 58 0.64 -2.15 1.92
N ASN A 59 0.86 -1.04 2.65
CA ASN A 59 0.96 0.29 2.06
C ASN A 59 2.14 1.06 2.68
N PRO A 60 2.90 1.86 1.90
CA PRO A 60 4.04 2.63 2.42
C PRO A 60 3.67 3.60 3.55
N GLN A 61 2.51 4.28 3.46
CA GLN A 61 2.04 5.17 4.52
C GLN A 61 1.76 4.43 5.83
N ASN A 62 1.28 3.18 5.75
CA ASN A 62 1.04 2.35 6.92
C ASN A 62 2.36 2.01 7.63
N LEU A 63 3.34 1.54 6.85
CA LEU A 63 4.66 1.19 7.38
C LEU A 63 5.32 2.40 8.06
N TYR A 64 5.20 3.57 7.43
CA TYR A 64 5.74 4.80 7.99
C TYR A 64 5.06 5.18 9.32
N LEU A 65 3.72 5.27 9.35
CA LEU A 65 3.00 5.66 10.57
C LEU A 65 3.14 4.61 11.68
N TYR A 66 3.06 3.33 11.33
CA TYR A 66 3.29 2.21 12.25
C TYR A 66 4.66 2.31 12.93
N THR A 67 5.70 2.64 12.15
CA THR A 67 7.06 2.77 12.68
C THR A 67 7.24 4.06 13.48
N LYS A 68 6.75 5.19 12.95
CA LYS A 68 6.92 6.52 13.57
C LYS A 68 6.26 6.62 14.95
N PHE A 69 5.04 6.10 15.07
CA PHE A 69 4.27 6.16 16.32
C PHE A 69 4.44 4.90 17.17
N GLU A 70 5.32 3.99 16.78
CA GLU A 70 5.58 2.72 17.46
C GLU A 70 4.29 1.92 17.78
N ILE A 71 3.29 1.98 16.86
CA ILE A 71 1.96 1.40 17.09
C ILE A 71 2.09 -0.10 17.36
N PRO A 72 1.49 -0.63 18.44
CA PRO A 72 1.46 -2.07 18.68
C PRO A 72 0.69 -2.82 17.59
N ASN A 73 1.13 -4.04 17.23
CA ASN A 73 0.50 -4.83 16.18
C ASN A 73 -1.01 -5.02 16.37
N GLY A 74 -1.43 -5.37 17.57
CA GLY A 74 -2.85 -5.57 17.89
C GLY A 74 -3.68 -4.30 17.81
N GLU A 75 -3.10 -3.16 18.15
CA GLU A 75 -3.75 -1.86 18.06
C GLU A 75 -3.88 -1.42 16.60
N PHE A 76 -2.81 -1.56 15.79
CA PHE A 76 -2.87 -1.30 14.35
C PHE A 76 -4.02 -2.08 13.69
N MET A 77 -4.10 -3.38 13.95
CA MET A 77 -5.16 -4.24 13.40
C MET A 77 -6.56 -3.81 13.89
N ARG A 78 -6.69 -3.41 15.15
CA ARG A 78 -7.97 -2.93 15.72
C ARG A 78 -8.44 -1.64 15.05
N ILE A 79 -7.51 -0.70 14.77
CA ILE A 79 -7.82 0.56 14.09
C ILE A 79 -8.22 0.29 12.64
N MET A 80 -7.51 -0.60 11.94
CA MET A 80 -7.69 -0.79 10.50
C MET A 80 -8.75 -1.85 10.14
N ALA A 81 -9.14 -2.74 11.04
CA ALA A 81 -10.12 -3.78 10.74
C ALA A 81 -11.53 -3.24 10.37
N PRO A 82 -12.09 -2.22 11.05
CA PRO A 82 -13.40 -1.69 10.67
C PRO A 82 -13.43 -1.07 9.26
N PRO A 83 -12.53 -0.13 8.88
CA PRO A 83 -12.52 0.42 7.52
C PRO A 83 -12.18 -0.64 6.47
N PHE A 84 -11.35 -1.63 6.80
CA PHE A 84 -11.08 -2.76 5.93
C PHE A 84 -12.34 -3.60 5.67
N ALA A 85 -13.08 -3.97 6.70
CA ALA A 85 -14.33 -4.73 6.57
C ALA A 85 -15.37 -3.97 5.74
N LEU A 86 -15.50 -2.65 5.97
CA LEU A 86 -16.35 -1.79 5.15
C LEU A 86 -15.89 -1.78 3.69
N SER A 87 -14.60 -1.74 3.43
CA SER A 87 -14.03 -1.78 2.08
C SER A 87 -14.36 -3.08 1.35
N VAL A 88 -14.25 -4.22 2.03
CA VAL A 88 -14.65 -5.53 1.48
C VAL A 88 -16.12 -5.50 1.08
N LEU A 89 -16.99 -5.00 1.96
CA LEU A 89 -18.42 -4.89 1.70
C LEU A 89 -18.71 -4.01 0.47
N LEU A 90 -18.13 -2.80 0.44
CA LEU A 90 -18.36 -1.84 -0.64
C LEU A 90 -17.85 -2.37 -1.98
N ILE A 91 -16.66 -2.95 -2.03
CA ILE A 91 -16.11 -3.57 -3.26
C ILE A 91 -17.01 -4.71 -3.73
N THR A 92 -17.50 -5.53 -2.79
CA THR A 92 -18.44 -6.64 -3.12
C THR A 92 -19.72 -6.11 -3.74
N VAL A 93 -20.34 -5.12 -3.10
CA VAL A 93 -21.57 -4.50 -3.60
C VAL A 93 -21.35 -3.89 -4.99
N CYS A 94 -20.26 -3.12 -5.17
CA CYS A 94 -19.94 -2.57 -6.50
C CYS A 94 -19.77 -3.66 -7.56
N CYS A 95 -19.03 -4.73 -7.25
CA CYS A 95 -18.86 -5.83 -8.19
C CYS A 95 -20.18 -6.53 -8.54
N LEU A 96 -21.07 -6.76 -7.57
CA LEU A 96 -22.36 -7.41 -7.80
C LEU A 96 -23.34 -6.53 -8.60
N VAL A 97 -23.30 -5.21 -8.37
CA VAL A 97 -24.21 -4.27 -9.06
C VAL A 97 -23.77 -4.01 -10.50
N PHE A 98 -22.47 -3.81 -10.73
CA PHE A 98 -21.97 -3.36 -12.03
C PHE A 98 -21.49 -4.49 -12.95
N VAL A 99 -21.28 -5.70 -12.45
CA VAL A 99 -20.78 -6.83 -13.24
C VAL A 99 -21.78 -7.97 -13.24
N LYS A 100 -22.27 -8.34 -14.42
CA LYS A 100 -23.12 -9.52 -14.58
C LYS A 100 -22.28 -10.79 -14.52
N PRO A 101 -22.70 -11.83 -13.79
CA PRO A 101 -22.01 -13.12 -13.77
C PRO A 101 -22.12 -13.76 -15.16
N GLU A 102 -20.97 -13.96 -15.80
CA GLU A 102 -20.87 -14.62 -17.10
C GLU A 102 -19.74 -15.65 -17.03
N PRO A 103 -19.92 -16.87 -17.60
CA PRO A 103 -18.87 -17.88 -17.59
C PRO A 103 -17.63 -17.38 -18.34
N LEU A 104 -16.45 -17.61 -17.76
CA LEU A 104 -15.16 -17.30 -18.37
C LEU A 104 -14.47 -18.62 -18.73
N ALA A 105 -14.17 -18.82 -20.02
CA ALA A 105 -13.27 -19.86 -20.46
C ALA A 105 -11.84 -19.33 -20.42
N LEU A 106 -11.08 -19.71 -19.39
CA LEU A 106 -9.67 -19.35 -19.26
C LEU A 106 -8.80 -20.45 -19.86
N ALA A 107 -7.84 -20.08 -20.69
CA ALA A 107 -6.77 -20.97 -21.09
C ALA A 107 -5.84 -21.24 -19.90
N ASP A 108 -5.51 -22.49 -19.67
CA ASP A 108 -4.67 -22.92 -18.54
C ASP A 108 -3.19 -22.65 -18.89
N GLU A 109 -2.68 -21.50 -18.55
CA GLU A 109 -1.25 -21.19 -18.67
C GLU A 109 -0.48 -21.73 -17.45
N ARG A 110 0.26 -22.80 -17.64
CA ARG A 110 1.14 -23.35 -16.60
C ARG A 110 2.43 -22.53 -16.53
N ILE A 111 2.54 -21.71 -15.50
CA ILE A 111 3.79 -21.00 -15.18
C ILE A 111 4.77 -21.99 -14.54
N GLN A 112 5.89 -22.25 -15.20
CA GLN A 112 6.98 -23.02 -14.61
C GLN A 112 7.78 -22.15 -13.64
N LEU A 113 7.60 -22.38 -12.36
CA LEU A 113 8.37 -21.72 -11.31
C LEU A 113 9.70 -22.47 -11.05
N ASN A 114 10.80 -21.75 -10.92
CA ASN A 114 12.06 -22.34 -10.46
C ASN A 114 12.01 -22.48 -8.93
N PRO A 115 11.94 -23.71 -8.38
CA PRO A 115 11.71 -23.93 -6.96
C PRO A 115 12.79 -23.33 -6.06
N LYS A 116 14.06 -23.34 -6.48
CA LYS A 116 15.17 -22.77 -5.71
C LYS A 116 15.07 -21.25 -5.60
N ARG A 117 14.77 -20.56 -6.71
CA ARG A 117 14.59 -19.12 -6.70
C ARG A 117 13.35 -18.72 -5.91
N THR A 118 12.26 -19.44 -6.07
CA THR A 118 11.01 -19.18 -5.33
C THR A 118 11.26 -19.33 -3.83
N ALA A 119 11.92 -20.40 -3.38
CA ALA A 119 12.25 -20.60 -1.97
C ALA A 119 13.14 -19.48 -1.42
N LEU A 120 14.13 -19.01 -2.18
CA LEU A 120 14.99 -17.90 -1.78
C LEU A 120 14.17 -16.61 -1.57
N TYR A 121 13.33 -16.24 -2.54
CA TYR A 121 12.50 -15.03 -2.43
C TYR A 121 11.49 -15.13 -1.30
N LEU A 122 10.89 -16.29 -1.07
CA LEU A 122 9.99 -16.50 0.07
C LEU A 122 10.72 -16.37 1.41
N ALA A 123 11.96 -16.85 1.51
CA ALA A 123 12.78 -16.69 2.72
C ALA A 123 13.12 -15.21 2.98
N LEU A 124 13.54 -14.45 1.94
CA LEU A 124 13.81 -13.03 2.05
C LEU A 124 12.54 -12.23 2.39
N PHE A 125 11.39 -12.62 1.83
CA PHE A 125 10.11 -12.03 2.14
C PHE A 125 9.69 -12.30 3.59
N ALA A 126 9.85 -13.54 4.07
CA ALA A 126 9.59 -13.87 5.48
C ALA A 126 10.50 -13.07 6.44
N LEU A 127 11.79 -12.90 6.07
CA LEU A 127 12.71 -12.04 6.82
C LEU A 127 12.22 -10.59 6.87
N ALA A 128 11.80 -10.03 5.73
CA ALA A 128 11.26 -8.66 5.67
C ALA A 128 10.02 -8.51 6.55
N ILE A 129 9.10 -9.46 6.51
CA ILE A 129 7.90 -9.47 7.39
C ILE A 129 8.30 -9.52 8.87
N ALA A 130 9.25 -10.37 9.26
CA ALA A 130 9.73 -10.47 10.63
C ALA A 130 10.35 -9.16 11.14
N ILE A 131 11.04 -8.42 10.24
CA ILE A 131 11.59 -7.10 10.54
C ILE A 131 10.48 -6.08 10.75
N VAL A 132 9.46 -6.05 9.88
CA VAL A 132 8.33 -5.11 10.02
C VAL A 132 7.60 -5.33 11.34
N PHE A 133 7.37 -6.58 11.72
CA PHE A 133 6.76 -6.92 13.02
C PHE A 133 7.74 -6.77 14.21
N ARG A 134 8.90 -6.16 14.02
CA ARG A 134 9.91 -5.89 15.06
C ARG A 134 10.47 -7.14 15.75
N GLY A 135 10.32 -8.32 15.13
CA GLY A 135 10.93 -9.56 15.60
C GLY A 135 12.43 -9.62 15.35
N ILE A 136 12.91 -8.89 14.35
CA ILE A 136 14.32 -8.80 13.94
C ILE A 136 14.68 -7.33 13.74
N PRO A 137 15.86 -6.87 14.22
CA PRO A 137 16.32 -5.50 14.00
C PRO A 137 16.45 -5.16 12.51
N TYR A 138 16.02 -3.95 12.11
CA TYR A 138 15.96 -3.53 10.71
C TYR A 138 17.34 -3.52 10.00
N TRP A 139 18.43 -3.24 10.72
CA TRP A 139 19.77 -3.22 10.16
C TRP A 139 20.23 -4.60 9.64
N ILE A 140 19.71 -5.70 10.22
CA ILE A 140 19.98 -7.07 9.69
C ILE A 140 19.42 -7.20 8.28
N GLY A 141 18.18 -6.76 8.05
CA GLY A 141 17.58 -6.77 6.71
C GLY A 141 18.30 -5.87 5.72
N LEU A 142 18.73 -4.70 6.19
CA LEU A 142 19.47 -3.74 5.35
C LEU A 142 20.80 -4.30 4.85
N ILE A 143 21.41 -5.21 5.59
CA ILE A 143 22.67 -5.87 5.19
C ILE A 143 22.39 -7.18 4.44
N VAL A 144 21.56 -8.05 5.03
CA VAL A 144 21.37 -9.43 4.54
C VAL A 144 20.64 -9.45 3.19
N ILE A 145 19.56 -8.67 3.03
CA ILE A 145 18.76 -8.72 1.80
C ILE A 145 19.57 -8.25 0.59
N PRO A 146 20.25 -7.07 0.60
CA PRO A 146 21.09 -6.67 -0.51
C PRO A 146 22.28 -7.60 -0.74
N ALA A 147 22.92 -8.12 0.31
CA ALA A 147 24.03 -9.05 0.18
C ALA A 147 23.60 -10.35 -0.51
N VAL A 148 22.52 -10.96 -0.06
CA VAL A 148 22.00 -12.19 -0.68
C VAL A 148 21.62 -11.94 -2.14
N LEU A 149 20.92 -10.85 -2.45
CA LEU A 149 20.54 -10.51 -3.82
C LEU A 149 21.76 -10.19 -4.71
N LEU A 150 22.80 -9.61 -4.15
CA LEU A 150 24.04 -9.31 -4.90
C LEU A 150 24.71 -10.59 -5.43
N PHE A 151 24.66 -11.69 -4.67
CA PHE A 151 25.24 -12.97 -5.07
C PHE A 151 24.24 -13.86 -5.83
N ALA A 152 22.97 -13.87 -5.42
CA ALA A 152 21.96 -14.77 -5.97
C ALA A 152 21.24 -14.20 -7.20
N ASP A 153 20.93 -12.89 -7.21
CA ASP A 153 20.22 -12.23 -8.31
C ASP A 153 20.48 -10.72 -8.37
N ARG A 154 21.61 -10.36 -8.98
CA ARG A 154 21.98 -8.93 -9.19
C ARG A 154 20.97 -8.14 -10.01
N LYS A 155 20.17 -8.82 -10.84
CA LYS A 155 19.14 -8.13 -11.64
C LYS A 155 18.04 -7.55 -10.75
N ALA A 156 17.67 -8.26 -9.67
CA ALA A 156 16.69 -7.78 -8.71
C ALA A 156 17.07 -6.43 -8.10
N LEU A 157 18.36 -6.23 -7.75
CA LEU A 157 18.85 -4.94 -7.22
C LEU A 157 18.77 -3.81 -8.25
N ARG A 158 18.91 -4.11 -9.54
CA ARG A 158 18.77 -3.11 -10.61
C ARG A 158 17.32 -2.75 -10.91
N MET A 159 16.38 -3.61 -10.51
CA MET A 159 14.93 -3.39 -10.68
C MET A 159 14.32 -2.58 -9.52
N VAL A 160 15.10 -2.27 -8.49
CA VAL A 160 14.65 -1.40 -7.38
C VAL A 160 14.40 0.00 -7.92
N ASP A 161 13.24 0.57 -7.59
CA ASP A 161 12.91 1.94 -7.93
C ASP A 161 13.64 2.92 -7.00
N TYR A 162 14.90 3.19 -7.31
CA TYR A 162 15.73 4.14 -6.57
C TYR A 162 15.18 5.57 -6.61
N PRO A 163 14.62 6.10 -7.72
CA PRO A 163 13.95 7.39 -7.75
C PRO A 163 12.83 7.50 -6.72
N LEU A 164 12.00 6.46 -6.58
CA LEU A 164 10.95 6.43 -5.57
C LEU A 164 11.52 6.49 -4.15
N LEU A 165 12.60 5.75 -3.86
CA LEU A 165 13.27 5.80 -2.55
C LEU A 165 13.82 7.19 -2.25
N PHE A 166 14.47 7.85 -3.21
CA PHE A 166 14.93 9.22 -3.05
C PHE A 166 13.79 10.21 -2.85
N THR A 167 12.65 10.01 -3.53
CA THR A 167 11.45 10.82 -3.32
C THR A 167 10.99 10.75 -1.88
N PHE A 168 10.97 9.57 -1.26
CA PHE A 168 10.64 9.46 0.18
C PHE A 168 11.65 10.19 1.06
N VAL A 169 12.94 10.09 0.80
CA VAL A 169 13.96 10.82 1.56
C VAL A 169 13.71 12.33 1.49
N PHE A 170 13.43 12.86 0.29
CA PHE A 170 13.13 14.29 0.13
C PHE A 170 11.83 14.70 0.82
N PHE A 171 10.80 13.86 0.83
CA PHE A 171 9.59 14.11 1.61
C PHE A 171 9.86 14.15 3.11
N PHE A 172 10.73 13.30 3.65
CA PHE A 172 11.13 13.37 5.06
C PHE A 172 11.83 14.69 5.39
N ILE A 173 12.78 15.10 4.54
CA ILE A 173 13.50 16.38 4.71
C ILE A 173 12.52 17.56 4.62
N PHE A 174 11.64 17.55 3.62
CA PHE A 174 10.63 18.57 3.42
C PHE A 174 9.70 18.69 4.63
N ALA A 175 9.09 17.59 5.06
CA ALA A 175 8.16 17.58 6.19
C ALA A 175 8.85 18.02 7.49
N GLY A 176 10.09 17.58 7.72
CA GLY A 176 10.89 18.01 8.87
C GLY A 176 11.19 19.50 8.88
N ASN A 177 11.47 20.11 7.72
CA ASN A 177 11.67 21.55 7.59
C ASN A 177 10.33 22.32 7.76
N MET A 178 9.25 21.86 7.17
CA MET A 178 7.93 22.46 7.33
C MET A 178 7.48 22.48 8.80
N ALA A 179 7.79 21.44 9.56
CA ALA A 179 7.47 21.35 10.98
C ALA A 179 8.20 22.40 11.85
N ARG A 180 9.30 22.98 11.35
CA ARG A 180 10.06 24.04 12.06
C ARG A 180 9.48 25.43 11.85
N ILE A 181 8.62 25.62 10.85
CA ILE A 181 8.02 26.92 10.53
C ILE A 181 6.78 27.10 11.43
N GLY A 182 6.83 28.09 12.34
CA GLY A 182 5.78 28.30 13.34
C GLY A 182 4.37 28.51 12.74
N ALA A 183 4.27 29.30 11.66
CA ALA A 183 3.00 29.55 10.98
C ALA A 183 2.40 28.26 10.38
N VAL A 184 3.25 27.41 9.76
CA VAL A 184 2.84 26.13 9.20
C VAL A 184 2.38 25.16 10.30
N ARG A 185 3.15 25.10 11.39
CA ARG A 185 2.77 24.29 12.54
C ARG A 185 1.43 24.72 13.12
N GLY A 186 1.22 26.01 13.36
CA GLY A 186 -0.04 26.55 13.87
C GLY A 186 -1.22 26.21 12.96
N PHE A 187 -1.06 26.38 11.65
CA PHE A 187 -2.08 26.08 10.67
C PHE A 187 -2.48 24.60 10.66
N PHE A 188 -1.52 23.68 10.46
CA PHE A 188 -1.83 22.26 10.37
C PHE A 188 -2.28 21.67 11.71
N SER A 189 -1.65 22.05 12.83
CA SER A 189 -2.10 21.60 14.15
C SER A 189 -3.53 22.08 14.45
N GLY A 190 -3.89 23.31 14.08
CA GLY A 190 -5.24 23.83 14.24
C GLY A 190 -6.30 23.10 13.40
N LEU A 191 -5.96 22.74 12.16
CA LEU A 191 -6.85 21.93 11.30
C LEU A 191 -7.02 20.52 11.84
N LEU A 192 -5.91 19.85 12.14
CA LEU A 192 -5.92 18.46 12.61
C LEU A 192 -6.57 18.32 13.99
N ALA A 193 -6.45 19.32 14.86
CA ALA A 193 -7.16 19.33 16.14
C ALA A 193 -8.69 19.38 16.00
N ARG A 194 -9.21 19.93 14.90
CA ARG A 194 -10.66 19.93 14.63
C ARG A 194 -11.16 18.56 14.19
N ASN A 195 -10.47 17.95 13.22
CA ASN A 195 -10.82 16.61 12.71
C ASN A 195 -9.65 16.01 11.93
N THR A 196 -8.83 15.19 12.58
CA THR A 196 -7.66 14.56 11.96
C THR A 196 -8.05 13.68 10.79
N LEU A 197 -9.12 12.89 10.92
CA LEU A 197 -9.55 11.94 9.88
C LEU A 197 -9.94 12.66 8.59
N VAL A 198 -10.81 13.68 8.68
CA VAL A 198 -11.30 14.42 7.50
C VAL A 198 -10.17 15.19 6.84
N PHE A 199 -9.36 15.92 7.59
CA PHE A 199 -8.28 16.71 7.00
C PHE A 199 -7.16 15.87 6.41
N SER A 200 -6.86 14.70 6.98
CA SER A 200 -5.90 13.78 6.38
C SER A 200 -6.42 13.15 5.09
N ALA A 201 -7.69 12.76 5.04
CA ALA A 201 -8.30 12.26 3.81
C ALA A 201 -8.34 13.31 2.70
N LEU A 202 -8.70 14.56 3.02
CA LEU A 202 -8.68 15.68 2.07
C LEU A 202 -7.27 16.02 1.59
N SER A 203 -6.27 15.99 2.47
CA SER A 203 -4.87 16.20 2.10
C SER A 203 -4.40 15.22 1.03
N CYS A 204 -4.85 13.97 1.08
CA CYS A 204 -4.49 12.96 0.09
C CYS A 204 -4.98 13.31 -1.32
N GLN A 205 -6.05 14.09 -1.46
CA GLN A 205 -6.52 14.54 -2.76
C GLN A 205 -5.58 15.58 -3.40
N CYS A 206 -4.78 16.27 -2.59
CA CYS A 206 -3.87 17.32 -3.05
C CYS A 206 -2.45 16.80 -3.26
N ILE A 207 -1.93 15.97 -2.35
CA ILE A 207 -0.51 15.57 -2.32
C ILE A 207 -0.27 14.05 -2.22
N SER A 208 -1.31 13.24 -2.44
CA SER A 208 -1.27 11.77 -2.29
C SER A 208 -1.15 11.28 -0.84
N ASN A 209 -1.34 9.97 -0.63
CA ASN A 209 -1.43 9.34 0.69
C ASN A 209 -0.09 9.33 1.46
N VAL A 210 1.02 8.93 0.82
CA VAL A 210 2.33 8.82 1.49
C VAL A 210 2.87 10.19 1.90
N PRO A 211 2.93 11.20 1.03
CA PRO A 211 3.31 12.56 1.42
C PRO A 211 2.41 13.15 2.51
N SER A 212 1.09 12.92 2.44
CA SER A 212 0.16 13.36 3.49
C SER A 212 0.48 12.72 4.84
N ALA A 213 0.73 11.41 4.87
CA ALA A 213 1.11 10.71 6.09
C ALA A 213 2.41 11.29 6.69
N ILE A 214 3.43 11.51 5.86
CA ILE A 214 4.74 12.03 6.30
C ILE A 214 4.59 13.46 6.82
N LEU A 215 3.88 14.31 6.10
CA LEU A 215 3.70 15.72 6.46
C LEU A 215 2.84 15.87 7.73
N LEU A 216 1.63 15.34 7.71
CA LEU A 216 0.66 15.56 8.78
C LEU A 216 1.03 14.91 10.10
N SER A 217 1.78 13.81 10.06
CA SER A 217 2.32 13.16 11.26
C SER A 217 3.31 14.02 12.07
N GLN A 218 3.77 15.15 11.51
CA GLN A 218 4.58 16.11 12.24
C GLN A 218 3.74 17.02 13.15
N PHE A 219 2.42 17.09 12.94
CA PHE A 219 1.55 18.09 13.54
C PHE A 219 0.42 17.49 14.40
N THR A 220 0.29 16.17 14.47
CA THR A 220 -0.70 15.48 15.31
C THR A 220 -0.12 14.25 15.98
N GLN A 221 -0.67 13.91 17.15
CA GLN A 221 -0.44 12.63 17.84
C GLN A 221 -1.63 11.67 17.67
N ASN A 222 -2.70 12.11 17.01
CA ASN A 222 -3.86 11.27 16.72
C ASN A 222 -3.57 10.38 15.51
N TYR A 223 -2.69 9.39 15.71
CA TYR A 223 -2.29 8.46 14.64
C TYR A 223 -3.41 7.56 14.18
N ALA A 224 -4.41 7.27 15.02
CA ALA A 224 -5.52 6.39 14.65
C ALA A 224 -6.35 7.02 13.52
N ASP A 225 -6.80 8.25 13.70
CA ASP A 225 -7.56 8.98 12.68
C ASP A 225 -6.69 9.30 11.47
N LEU A 226 -5.41 9.64 11.69
CA LEU A 226 -4.48 9.89 10.59
C LEU A 226 -4.29 8.65 9.72
N LEU A 227 -4.10 7.48 10.35
CA LEU A 227 -3.91 6.20 9.66
C LEU A 227 -5.13 5.84 8.80
N VAL A 228 -6.34 5.97 9.36
CA VAL A 228 -7.58 5.72 8.61
C VAL A 228 -7.75 6.75 7.49
N GLY A 229 -7.56 8.03 7.80
CA GLY A 229 -7.78 9.12 6.85
C GLY A 229 -6.88 9.05 5.62
N VAL A 230 -5.57 8.75 5.79
CA VAL A 230 -4.65 8.64 4.63
C VAL A 230 -4.89 7.38 3.80
N ASN A 231 -5.43 6.31 4.37
CA ASN A 231 -5.78 5.12 3.60
C ASN A 231 -7.09 5.30 2.83
N VAL A 232 -8.10 5.86 3.46
CA VAL A 232 -9.38 6.15 2.79
C VAL A 232 -9.22 7.26 1.75
N GLY A 233 -8.48 8.32 2.07
CA GLY A 233 -8.19 9.41 1.14
C GLY A 233 -7.31 9.02 -0.04
N GLY A 234 -6.51 7.98 0.09
CA GLY A 234 -5.63 7.48 -0.98
C GLY A 234 -6.31 6.68 -2.08
N VAL A 235 -7.63 6.45 -1.98
CA VAL A 235 -8.38 5.58 -2.93
C VAL A 235 -8.53 6.22 -4.31
N GLY A 236 -8.51 7.53 -4.41
CA GLY A 236 -8.59 8.25 -5.66
C GLY A 236 -8.01 9.64 -5.49
N THR A 237 -6.74 9.80 -5.82
CA THR A 237 -6.12 11.13 -5.93
C THR A 237 -6.46 11.74 -7.29
N LEU A 238 -6.72 13.04 -7.28
CA LEU A 238 -6.94 13.84 -8.49
C LEU A 238 -5.65 13.97 -9.30
#